data_ed0b61ecd748a433ae8674c31d26de4e
#
_entry.id   ed0b61ecd748a433ae8674c31d26de4e
#
_cell.length_a   1.000
_cell.length_b   1.000
_cell.length_c   1.000
_cell.angle_alpha   90.00
_cell.angle_beta   90.00
_cell.angle_gamma   90.00
#
_symmetry.space_group_name_H-M   'P 1'
#
loop_
_entity.id
_entity.type
_entity.pdbx_description
1 polymer ?
#
loop_
_entity_poly.entity_id
_entity_poly.type
_entity_poly.pdbx_seq_one_letter_code
_entity_poly.pdbx_strand_id
1 'polypeptide(L)'
;MNNILQTVHYKPITLFLLVIATVTSLLGNSLLWQTHQALFQWILPSASLLLVLRLGWHVRQISLAVSPSTLHKDIKLCWIALLLCTGGDIVNFNLFELYHRQDQTIKHDYLIDSIWFFALGYGLLLWLLIKFLRREFALKLPTATVLVVLSVMLSSVSYQMMYLPTISQYSLLLSACYSVLVTLLGVFGFWLLVQNLKLNEKTNYAVACGFILAMLADAIIGQFWLFANQGDGYFPIARHVNWVIYIGSQTLLLLFPIAMIKTNVARYKE
;
A
#
# COMPACT_ATOMS: atom_id res chain seq x y z
N MET A 1 -26.39 5.00 13.60
CA MET A 1 -25.29 4.58 12.70
C MET A 1 -24.42 5.75 12.25
N ASN A 2 -25.00 6.88 11.80
CA ASN A 2 -24.21 8.05 11.39
C ASN A 2 -23.26 8.61 12.48
N ASN A 3 -23.66 8.59 13.74
CA ASN A 3 -22.84 9.10 14.87
C ASN A 3 -21.59 8.27 15.14
N ILE A 4 -21.63 6.95 14.91
CA ILE A 4 -20.48 6.06 15.18
C ILE A 4 -19.41 6.24 14.12
N LEU A 5 -19.79 6.46 12.86
CA LEU A 5 -18.85 6.73 11.77
C LEU A 5 -18.24 8.16 11.85
N GLN A 6 -18.96 9.10 12.52
CA GLN A 6 -18.45 10.45 12.77
C GLN A 6 -17.38 10.50 13.89
N THR A 7 -17.37 9.51 14.79
CA THR A 7 -16.37 9.46 15.88
C THR A 7 -14.98 9.05 15.41
N VAL A 8 -14.83 8.55 14.19
CA VAL A 8 -13.51 8.27 13.63
C VAL A 8 -12.98 9.52 12.94
N HIS A 9 -12.29 10.36 13.70
CA HIS A 9 -11.64 11.58 13.20
C HIS A 9 -10.41 11.25 12.33
N TYR A 10 -10.64 10.75 11.11
CA TYR A 10 -9.54 10.40 10.18
C TYR A 10 -8.74 11.60 9.71
N LYS A 11 -9.41 12.71 9.38
CA LYS A 11 -8.76 13.86 8.75
C LYS A 11 -7.56 14.39 9.51
N PRO A 12 -7.65 14.71 10.82
CA PRO A 12 -6.49 15.24 11.55
C PRO A 12 -5.39 14.18 11.69
N ILE A 13 -5.74 12.90 11.89
CA ILE A 13 -4.75 11.82 12.01
C ILE A 13 -4.06 11.57 10.65
N THR A 14 -4.80 11.55 9.55
CA THR A 14 -4.24 11.41 8.21
C THR A 14 -3.28 12.55 7.89
N LEU A 15 -3.69 13.79 8.16
CA LEU A 15 -2.84 14.95 7.95
C LEU A 15 -1.58 14.88 8.84
N PHE A 16 -1.72 14.49 10.09
CA PHE A 16 -0.62 14.32 11.01
C PHE A 16 0.39 13.28 10.53
N LEU A 17 -0.08 12.11 10.04
CA LEU A 17 0.78 11.07 9.49
C LEU A 17 1.52 11.54 8.23
N LEU A 18 0.83 12.25 7.34
CA LEU A 18 1.45 12.82 6.14
C LEU A 18 2.50 13.87 6.50
N VAL A 19 2.21 14.74 7.47
CA VAL A 19 3.17 15.75 7.98
C VAL A 19 4.38 15.05 8.58
N ILE A 20 4.20 14.03 9.43
CA ILE A 20 5.31 13.26 9.99
C ILE A 20 6.12 12.62 8.88
N ALA A 21 5.50 11.95 7.92
CA ALA A 21 6.20 11.30 6.81
C ALA A 21 7.01 12.32 5.99
N THR A 22 6.42 13.49 5.70
CA THR A 22 7.10 14.55 4.95
C THR A 22 8.27 15.13 5.73
N VAL A 23 8.07 15.47 7.00
CA VAL A 23 9.11 16.03 7.87
C VAL A 23 10.26 15.03 8.04
N THR A 24 9.95 13.76 8.30
CA THR A 24 10.94 12.69 8.40
C THR A 24 11.79 12.59 7.14
N SER A 25 11.10 12.63 5.99
CA SER A 25 11.75 12.53 4.69
C SER A 25 12.68 13.71 4.41
N LEU A 26 12.25 14.91 4.72
CA LEU A 26 13.04 16.13 4.52
C LEU A 26 14.24 16.20 5.50
N LEU A 27 14.02 15.88 6.78
CA LEU A 27 15.06 15.92 7.80
C LEU A 27 16.15 14.87 7.56
N GLY A 28 15.78 13.68 7.08
CA GLY A 28 16.73 12.62 6.76
C GLY A 28 17.76 12.99 5.70
N ASN A 29 17.49 14.03 4.90
CA ASN A 29 18.40 14.53 3.85
C ASN A 29 19.12 15.84 4.21
N SER A 30 18.83 16.44 5.37
CA SER A 30 19.46 17.70 5.72
C SER A 30 20.88 17.48 6.25
N LEU A 31 21.83 18.30 5.80
CA LEU A 31 23.21 18.30 6.29
C LEU A 31 23.30 18.53 7.82
N LEU A 32 22.33 19.22 8.40
CA LEU A 32 22.24 19.50 9.82
C LEU A 32 22.02 18.22 10.67
N TRP A 33 21.51 17.14 10.06
CA TRP A 33 21.12 15.92 10.76
C TRP A 33 22.04 14.73 10.43
N GLN A 34 23.13 14.94 9.72
CA GLN A 34 24.03 13.85 9.34
C GLN A 34 24.55 13.05 10.54
N THR A 35 24.83 13.69 11.67
CA THR A 35 25.29 13.03 12.91
C THR A 35 24.22 12.21 13.62
N HIS A 36 22.92 12.49 13.38
CA HIS A 36 21.78 11.82 13.98
C HIS A 36 20.90 11.13 12.95
N GLN A 37 21.39 10.97 11.74
CA GLN A 37 20.63 10.49 10.60
C GLN A 37 19.97 9.13 10.86
N ALA A 38 20.68 8.19 11.48
CA ALA A 38 20.15 6.88 11.83
C ALA A 38 18.92 6.99 12.75
N LEU A 39 18.99 7.81 13.79
CA LEU A 39 17.91 8.00 14.75
C LEU A 39 16.64 8.50 14.06
N PHE A 40 16.74 9.57 13.25
CA PHE A 40 15.61 10.16 12.59
C PHE A 40 15.09 9.34 11.41
N GLN A 41 15.97 8.62 10.72
CA GLN A 41 15.56 7.72 9.64
C GLN A 41 14.73 6.53 10.12
N TRP A 42 14.90 6.09 11.36
CA TRP A 42 14.21 4.91 11.89
C TRP A 42 13.07 5.27 12.84
N ILE A 43 13.27 6.19 13.76
CA ILE A 43 12.28 6.50 14.79
C ILE A 43 11.01 7.09 14.18
N LEU A 44 11.12 8.09 13.33
CA LEU A 44 9.95 8.77 12.80
C LEU A 44 9.14 7.92 11.81
N PRO A 45 9.76 7.19 10.84
CA PRO A 45 9.02 6.22 10.03
C PRO A 45 8.35 5.13 10.87
N SER A 46 9.04 4.60 11.88
CA SER A 46 8.47 3.61 12.79
C SER A 46 7.28 4.16 13.57
N ALA A 47 7.37 5.42 14.04
CA ALA A 47 6.25 6.09 14.70
C ALA A 47 5.04 6.25 13.75
N SER A 48 5.26 6.61 12.48
CA SER A 48 4.20 6.68 11.47
C SER A 48 3.51 5.32 11.27
N LEU A 49 4.27 4.24 11.17
CA LEU A 49 3.72 2.88 11.06
C LEU A 49 2.93 2.48 12.31
N LEU A 50 3.43 2.76 13.50
CA LEU A 50 2.72 2.47 14.74
C LEU A 50 1.38 3.23 14.83
N LEU A 51 1.36 4.48 14.38
CA LEU A 51 0.12 5.26 14.29
C LEU A 51 -0.87 4.65 13.29
N VAL A 52 -0.40 4.21 12.11
CA VAL A 52 -1.23 3.52 11.12
C VAL A 52 -1.79 2.21 11.72
N LEU A 53 -0.96 1.41 12.38
CA LEU A 53 -1.39 0.17 13.03
C LEU A 53 -2.41 0.43 14.13
N ARG A 54 -2.18 1.43 14.99
CA ARG A 54 -3.11 1.81 16.05
C ARG A 54 -4.45 2.29 15.50
N LEU A 55 -4.41 3.10 14.46
CA LEU A 55 -5.60 3.57 13.76
C LEU A 55 -6.36 2.42 13.12
N GLY A 56 -5.65 1.54 12.42
CA GLY A 56 -6.24 0.35 11.80
C GLY A 56 -6.92 -0.57 12.80
N TRP A 57 -6.31 -0.77 13.98
CA TRP A 57 -6.94 -1.51 15.07
C TRP A 57 -8.24 -0.85 15.53
N HIS A 58 -8.24 0.47 15.70
CA HIS A 58 -9.42 1.23 16.09
C HIS A 58 -10.54 1.11 15.04
N VAL A 59 -10.19 1.28 13.75
CA VAL A 59 -11.14 1.08 12.65
C VAL A 59 -11.72 -0.32 12.64
N ARG A 60 -10.88 -1.33 12.83
CA ARG A 60 -11.31 -2.73 12.94
C ARG A 60 -12.33 -2.91 14.07
N GLN A 61 -12.07 -2.37 15.26
CA GLN A 61 -12.98 -2.51 16.40
C GLN A 61 -14.35 -1.87 16.12
N ILE A 62 -14.35 -0.63 15.61
CA ILE A 62 -15.59 0.06 15.26
C ILE A 62 -16.32 -0.70 14.14
N SER A 63 -15.60 -1.12 13.11
CA SER A 63 -16.18 -1.83 11.99
C SER A 63 -16.82 -3.16 12.40
N LEU A 64 -16.19 -3.92 13.30
CA LEU A 64 -16.75 -5.16 13.83
C LEU A 64 -18.01 -4.91 14.68
N ALA A 65 -18.04 -3.81 15.44
CA ALA A 65 -19.18 -3.49 16.29
C ALA A 65 -20.44 -3.10 15.50
N VAL A 66 -20.31 -2.57 14.29
CA VAL A 66 -21.42 -2.03 13.50
C VAL A 66 -21.72 -2.85 12.23
N SER A 67 -20.88 -3.81 11.89
CA SER A 67 -21.03 -4.57 10.65
C SER A 67 -21.92 -5.80 10.82
N PRO A 68 -22.61 -6.24 9.76
CA PRO A 68 -23.20 -7.56 9.71
C PRO A 68 -22.13 -8.66 9.94
N SER A 69 -22.52 -9.75 10.59
CA SER A 69 -21.61 -10.88 10.90
C SER A 69 -20.89 -11.45 9.67
N THR A 70 -21.54 -11.40 8.50
CA THR A 70 -20.99 -11.84 7.22
C THR A 70 -19.74 -11.07 6.77
N LEU A 71 -19.56 -9.83 7.22
CA LEU A 71 -18.40 -9.00 6.90
C LEU A 71 -17.26 -9.12 7.92
N HIS A 72 -17.49 -9.73 9.08
CA HIS A 72 -16.50 -9.80 10.14
C HIS A 72 -15.19 -10.44 9.68
N LYS A 73 -15.27 -11.50 8.87
CA LYS A 73 -14.08 -12.16 8.29
C LYS A 73 -13.32 -11.20 7.37
N ASP A 74 -14.01 -10.51 6.49
CA ASP A 74 -13.41 -9.60 5.51
C ASP A 74 -12.73 -8.40 6.22
N ILE A 75 -13.37 -7.85 7.25
CA ILE A 75 -12.79 -6.78 8.09
C ILE A 75 -11.51 -7.24 8.81
N LYS A 76 -11.54 -8.47 9.36
CA LYS A 76 -10.34 -9.05 10.00
C LYS A 76 -9.20 -9.24 9.00
N LEU A 77 -9.53 -9.69 7.78
CA LEU A 77 -8.54 -9.88 6.71
C LEU A 77 -7.93 -8.55 6.23
N CYS A 78 -8.69 -7.44 6.19
CA CYS A 78 -8.11 -6.11 5.95
C CYS A 78 -7.04 -5.75 6.99
N TRP A 79 -7.28 -6.07 8.27
CA TRP A 79 -6.31 -5.85 9.33
C TRP A 79 -5.07 -6.73 9.19
N ILE A 80 -5.26 -8.01 8.86
CA ILE A 80 -4.15 -8.94 8.62
C ILE A 80 -3.30 -8.47 7.44
N ALA A 81 -3.92 -8.00 6.37
CA ALA A 81 -3.19 -7.43 5.23
C ALA A 81 -2.32 -6.24 5.63
N LEU A 82 -2.84 -5.32 6.45
CA LEU A 82 -2.08 -4.20 6.98
C LEU A 82 -0.89 -4.66 7.85
N LEU A 83 -1.08 -5.66 8.69
CA LEU A 83 0.00 -6.24 9.50
C LEU A 83 1.09 -6.86 8.63
N LEU A 84 0.72 -7.56 7.56
CA LEU A 84 1.67 -8.13 6.61
C LEU A 84 2.46 -7.02 5.91
N CYS A 85 1.81 -5.97 5.40
CA CYS A 85 2.52 -4.83 4.82
C CYS A 85 3.50 -4.20 5.81
N THR A 86 3.10 -4.02 7.07
CA THR A 86 3.99 -3.51 8.13
C THR A 86 5.17 -4.46 8.39
N GLY A 87 4.96 -5.78 8.29
CA GLY A 87 6.05 -6.76 8.33
C GLY A 87 7.08 -6.52 7.20
N GLY A 88 6.60 -6.24 5.99
CA GLY A 88 7.45 -5.85 4.86
C GLY A 88 8.24 -4.56 5.14
N ASP A 89 7.61 -3.56 5.76
CA ASP A 89 8.29 -2.32 6.15
C ASP A 89 9.40 -2.55 7.17
N ILE A 90 9.20 -3.44 8.15
CA ILE A 90 10.23 -3.80 9.13
C ILE A 90 11.44 -4.44 8.44
N VAL A 91 11.21 -5.31 7.46
CA VAL A 91 12.28 -5.89 6.65
C VAL A 91 12.98 -4.80 5.83
N ASN A 92 12.22 -3.91 5.19
CA ASN A 92 12.78 -2.79 4.43
C ASN A 92 13.61 -1.82 5.26
N PHE A 93 13.29 -1.65 6.53
CA PHE A 93 14.07 -0.80 7.42
C PHE A 93 15.41 -1.42 7.79
N ASN A 94 15.56 -2.74 7.65
CA ASN A 94 16.77 -3.47 8.01
C ASN A 94 17.30 -3.09 9.42
N LEU A 95 16.39 -3.00 10.38
CA LEU A 95 16.70 -2.54 11.74
C LEU A 95 17.78 -3.37 12.45
N PHE A 96 17.93 -4.63 12.06
CA PHE A 96 18.89 -5.55 12.64
C PHE A 96 20.19 -5.62 11.83
N GLU A 97 20.34 -4.79 10.81
CA GLU A 97 21.52 -4.72 9.92
C GLU A 97 21.92 -6.09 9.32
N LEU A 98 20.95 -6.97 9.12
CA LEU A 98 21.19 -8.33 8.62
C LEU A 98 21.69 -8.36 7.18
N TYR A 99 21.32 -7.35 6.39
CA TYR A 99 21.61 -7.23 4.96
C TYR A 99 22.68 -6.19 4.64
N HIS A 100 23.11 -5.40 5.62
CA HIS A 100 24.14 -4.40 5.46
C HIS A 100 25.47 -4.90 5.99
N ARG A 101 26.42 -5.05 5.10
CA ARG A 101 27.81 -5.20 5.46
C ARG A 101 28.56 -3.98 4.91
N GLN A 102 28.52 -2.87 5.65
CA GLN A 102 29.28 -1.65 5.36
C GLN A 102 29.09 -1.15 3.90
N ASP A 103 30.18 -0.89 3.17
CA ASP A 103 30.14 -0.28 1.84
C ASP A 103 29.64 -1.21 0.72
N GLN A 104 29.40 -2.50 1.01
CA GLN A 104 28.88 -3.49 0.07
C GLN A 104 27.40 -3.76 0.29
N THR A 105 26.60 -2.74 0.42
CA THR A 105 25.16 -2.90 0.56
C THR A 105 24.56 -3.47 -0.72
N ILE A 106 24.21 -4.74 -0.70
CA ILE A 106 23.37 -5.34 -1.74
C ILE A 106 21.95 -4.89 -1.44
N LYS A 107 21.61 -3.69 -1.88
CA LYS A 107 20.29 -3.05 -1.66
C LYS A 107 19.12 -3.92 -2.10
N HIS A 108 19.37 -4.89 -2.96
CA HIS A 108 18.37 -5.71 -3.60
C HIS A 108 17.81 -6.79 -2.66
N ASP A 109 18.63 -7.38 -1.78
CA ASP A 109 18.23 -8.58 -1.06
C ASP A 109 17.12 -8.31 -0.02
N TYR A 110 17.26 -7.30 0.83
CA TYR A 110 16.24 -7.03 1.83
C TYR A 110 14.95 -6.46 1.23
N LEU A 111 15.04 -5.67 0.15
CA LEU A 111 13.86 -5.20 -0.56
C LEU A 111 13.13 -6.36 -1.26
N ILE A 112 13.88 -7.28 -1.85
CA ILE A 112 13.34 -8.48 -2.47
C ILE A 112 12.67 -9.36 -1.42
N ASP A 113 13.30 -9.58 -0.28
CA ASP A 113 12.71 -10.38 0.79
C ASP A 113 11.46 -9.74 1.39
N SER A 114 11.38 -8.41 1.45
CA SER A 114 10.17 -7.71 1.88
C SER A 114 8.96 -7.97 0.97
N ILE A 115 9.20 -8.28 -0.32
CA ILE A 115 8.15 -8.59 -1.29
C ILE A 115 7.24 -9.73 -0.80
N TRP A 116 7.75 -10.72 -0.10
CA TRP A 116 6.93 -11.81 0.42
C TRP A 116 5.83 -11.31 1.36
N PHE A 117 6.13 -10.36 2.20
CA PHE A 117 5.16 -9.75 3.10
C PHE A 117 4.15 -8.89 2.35
N PHE A 118 4.64 -8.02 1.46
CA PHE A 118 3.77 -7.17 0.65
C PHE A 118 2.91 -7.98 -0.31
N ALA A 119 3.45 -9.03 -0.94
CA ALA A 119 2.70 -9.87 -1.85
C ALA A 119 1.52 -10.57 -1.16
N LEU A 120 1.73 -11.06 0.06
CA LEU A 120 0.65 -11.66 0.85
C LEU A 120 -0.36 -10.59 1.28
N GLY A 121 0.09 -9.43 1.77
CA GLY A 121 -0.77 -8.33 2.19
C GLY A 121 -1.61 -7.78 1.04
N TYR A 122 -0.98 -7.44 -0.06
CA TYR A 122 -1.66 -6.92 -1.26
C TYR A 122 -2.49 -7.99 -1.98
N GLY A 123 -2.07 -9.25 -1.94
CA GLY A 123 -2.88 -10.36 -2.44
C GLY A 123 -4.21 -10.50 -1.69
N LEU A 124 -4.19 -10.38 -0.36
CA LEU A 124 -5.42 -10.34 0.45
C LEU A 124 -6.28 -9.12 0.13
N LEU A 125 -5.68 -7.94 0.00
CA LEU A 125 -6.41 -6.72 -0.35
C LEU A 125 -7.02 -6.81 -1.74
N LEU A 126 -6.29 -7.32 -2.73
CA LEU A 126 -6.80 -7.54 -4.09
C LEU A 126 -7.98 -8.52 -4.10
N TRP A 127 -7.84 -9.63 -3.40
CA TRP A 127 -8.93 -10.60 -3.27
C TRP A 127 -10.18 -9.96 -2.66
N LEU A 128 -10.03 -9.19 -1.58
CA LEU A 128 -11.13 -8.46 -0.96
C LEU A 128 -11.73 -7.39 -1.87
N LEU A 129 -10.90 -6.68 -2.63
CA LEU A 129 -11.33 -5.67 -3.60
C LEU A 129 -12.16 -6.31 -4.72
N ILE A 130 -11.69 -7.42 -5.30
CA ILE A 130 -12.45 -8.15 -6.33
C ILE A 130 -13.78 -8.65 -5.76
N LYS A 131 -13.77 -9.21 -4.55
CA LYS A 131 -15.00 -9.66 -3.87
C LYS A 131 -15.97 -8.50 -3.65
N PHE A 132 -15.46 -7.33 -3.22
CA PHE A 132 -16.24 -6.11 -3.05
C PHE A 132 -16.83 -5.62 -4.37
N LEU A 133 -16.02 -5.54 -5.43
CA LEU A 133 -16.46 -5.12 -6.76
C LEU A 133 -17.51 -6.07 -7.35
N ARG A 134 -17.35 -7.37 -7.17
CA ARG A 134 -18.34 -8.36 -7.63
C ARG A 134 -19.65 -8.22 -6.90
N ARG A 135 -19.61 -7.99 -5.58
CA ARG A 135 -20.81 -7.89 -4.75
C ARG A 135 -21.56 -6.57 -4.95
N GLU A 136 -20.84 -5.45 -4.96
CA GLU A 136 -21.46 -4.12 -4.91
C GLU A 136 -21.63 -3.47 -6.30
N PHE A 137 -20.75 -3.80 -7.24
CA PHE A 137 -20.73 -3.20 -8.57
C PHE A 137 -20.98 -4.20 -9.70
N ALA A 138 -21.42 -5.41 -9.36
CA ALA A 138 -21.72 -6.48 -10.31
C ALA A 138 -20.59 -6.70 -11.35
N LEU A 139 -19.35 -6.69 -10.90
CA LEU A 139 -18.18 -6.93 -11.77
C LEU A 139 -18.33 -8.26 -12.50
N LYS A 140 -18.51 -8.19 -13.82
CA LYS A 140 -18.68 -9.36 -14.70
C LYS A 140 -17.33 -9.99 -15.02
N LEU A 141 -17.32 -11.30 -15.27
CA LEU A 141 -16.13 -12.04 -15.63
C LEU A 141 -15.40 -11.46 -16.86
N PRO A 142 -16.04 -11.10 -17.98
CA PRO A 142 -15.36 -10.49 -19.12
C PRO A 142 -14.62 -9.19 -18.76
N THR A 143 -15.26 -8.33 -17.97
CA THR A 143 -14.62 -7.08 -17.50
C THR A 143 -13.42 -7.39 -16.61
N ALA A 144 -13.54 -8.33 -15.67
CA ALA A 144 -12.42 -8.75 -14.83
C ALA A 144 -11.26 -9.29 -15.66
N THR A 145 -11.54 -10.10 -16.70
CA THR A 145 -10.52 -10.61 -17.62
C THR A 145 -9.81 -9.48 -18.36
N VAL A 146 -10.54 -8.49 -18.87
CA VAL A 146 -9.93 -7.31 -19.53
C VAL A 146 -9.02 -6.56 -18.57
N LEU A 147 -9.45 -6.34 -17.31
CA LEU A 147 -8.62 -5.67 -16.30
C LEU A 147 -7.35 -6.46 -15.97
N VAL A 148 -7.44 -7.79 -15.90
CA VAL A 148 -6.28 -8.67 -15.70
C VAL A 148 -5.31 -8.58 -16.90
N VAL A 149 -5.81 -8.70 -18.13
CA VAL A 149 -4.97 -8.58 -19.33
C VAL A 149 -4.28 -7.22 -19.38
N LEU A 150 -5.03 -6.14 -19.15
CA LEU A 150 -4.46 -4.79 -19.08
C LEU A 150 -3.36 -4.68 -18.02
N SER A 151 -3.59 -5.25 -16.84
CA SER A 151 -2.60 -5.24 -15.75
C SER A 151 -1.32 -5.99 -16.12
N VAL A 152 -1.44 -7.16 -16.75
CA VAL A 152 -0.29 -7.93 -17.23
C VAL A 152 0.47 -7.16 -18.31
N MET A 153 -0.21 -6.52 -19.25
CA MET A 153 0.42 -5.71 -20.29
C MET A 153 1.18 -4.52 -19.70
N LEU A 154 0.54 -3.75 -18.81
CA LEU A 154 1.16 -2.59 -18.15
C LEU A 154 2.36 -3.01 -17.30
N SER A 155 2.22 -4.11 -16.55
CA SER A 155 3.31 -4.66 -15.75
C SER A 155 4.47 -5.12 -16.64
N SER A 156 4.20 -5.77 -17.77
CA SER A 156 5.25 -6.23 -18.69
C SER A 156 6.03 -5.06 -19.28
N VAL A 157 5.36 -3.97 -19.66
CA VAL A 157 6.03 -2.76 -20.14
C VAL A 157 6.88 -2.13 -19.04
N SER A 158 6.31 -1.94 -17.83
CA SER A 158 7.05 -1.40 -16.70
C SER A 158 8.27 -2.25 -16.35
N TYR A 159 8.11 -3.57 -16.37
CA TYR A 159 9.18 -4.51 -16.05
C TYR A 159 10.32 -4.51 -17.10
N GLN A 160 9.99 -4.39 -18.39
CA GLN A 160 11.02 -4.27 -19.43
C GLN A 160 11.89 -3.02 -19.25
N MET A 161 11.29 -1.93 -18.75
CA MET A 161 12.04 -0.70 -18.44
C MET A 161 12.96 -0.85 -17.23
N MET A 162 12.70 -1.82 -16.35
CA MET A 162 13.45 -2.09 -15.13
C MET A 162 14.40 -3.29 -15.27
N TYR A 163 14.43 -3.95 -16.43
CA TYR A 163 15.20 -5.18 -16.61
C TYR A 163 16.71 -4.92 -16.50
N LEU A 164 17.36 -5.66 -15.60
CA LEU A 164 18.80 -5.65 -15.41
C LEU A 164 19.35 -7.07 -15.58
N PRO A 165 20.23 -7.31 -16.56
CA PRO A 165 20.77 -8.65 -16.82
C PRO A 165 21.68 -9.19 -15.72
N THR A 166 22.15 -8.34 -14.82
CA THR A 166 23.07 -8.69 -13.71
C THR A 166 22.37 -9.16 -12.45
N ILE A 167 21.04 -9.06 -12.38
CA ILE A 167 20.26 -9.45 -11.19
C ILE A 167 20.04 -10.97 -11.18
N SER A 168 19.97 -11.56 -9.99
CA SER A 168 19.69 -12.98 -9.81
C SER A 168 18.32 -13.38 -10.42
N GLN A 169 18.20 -14.59 -10.93
CA GLN A 169 16.94 -15.10 -11.48
C GLN A 169 15.82 -15.07 -10.44
N TYR A 170 16.14 -15.31 -9.18
CA TYR A 170 15.18 -15.23 -8.07
C TYR A 170 14.60 -13.82 -7.94
N SER A 171 15.45 -12.80 -7.85
CA SER A 171 15.04 -11.40 -7.76
C SER A 171 14.23 -10.97 -8.98
N LEU A 172 14.66 -11.42 -10.16
CA LEU A 172 13.99 -11.14 -11.42
C LEU A 172 12.56 -11.69 -11.44
N LEU A 173 12.40 -12.98 -11.12
CA LEU A 173 11.10 -13.65 -11.14
C LEU A 173 10.15 -13.09 -10.08
N LEU A 174 10.66 -12.90 -8.86
CA LEU A 174 9.85 -12.40 -7.75
C LEU A 174 9.37 -10.95 -8.01
N SER A 175 10.27 -10.09 -8.51
CA SER A 175 9.91 -8.72 -8.90
C SER A 175 8.90 -8.69 -10.05
N ALA A 176 9.02 -9.59 -11.03
CA ALA A 176 8.06 -9.69 -12.13
C ALA A 176 6.66 -10.09 -11.63
N CYS A 177 6.57 -11.14 -10.81
CA CYS A 177 5.31 -11.58 -10.23
C CYS A 177 4.68 -10.48 -9.34
N TYR A 178 5.52 -9.82 -8.55
CA TYR A 178 5.07 -8.74 -7.68
C TYR A 178 4.59 -7.53 -8.48
N SER A 179 5.28 -7.16 -9.54
CA SER A 179 4.87 -6.09 -10.46
C SER A 179 3.47 -6.32 -11.03
N VAL A 180 3.15 -7.57 -11.42
CA VAL A 180 1.81 -7.93 -11.88
C VAL A 180 0.77 -7.75 -10.76
N LEU A 181 1.05 -8.23 -9.55
CA LEU A 181 0.15 -8.11 -8.41
C LEU A 181 -0.16 -6.64 -8.06
N VAL A 182 0.88 -5.81 -8.00
CA VAL A 182 0.75 -4.39 -7.66
C VAL A 182 -0.02 -3.64 -8.76
N THR A 183 0.25 -3.97 -10.02
CA THR A 183 -0.49 -3.38 -11.15
C THR A 183 -1.96 -3.80 -11.14
N LEU A 184 -2.26 -5.07 -10.82
CA LEU A 184 -3.63 -5.53 -10.61
C LEU A 184 -4.34 -4.71 -9.54
N LEU A 185 -3.67 -4.50 -8.40
CA LEU A 185 -4.23 -3.72 -7.29
C LEU A 185 -4.60 -2.30 -7.74
N GLY A 186 -3.70 -1.61 -8.45
CA GLY A 186 -3.94 -0.27 -8.97
C GLY A 186 -5.03 -0.20 -10.04
N VAL A 187 -5.05 -1.15 -10.99
CA VAL A 187 -6.04 -1.20 -12.08
C VAL A 187 -7.44 -1.51 -11.54
N PHE A 188 -7.58 -2.45 -10.61
CA PHE A 188 -8.86 -2.70 -9.94
C PHE A 188 -9.28 -1.54 -9.02
N GLY A 189 -8.32 -0.86 -8.39
CA GLY A 189 -8.55 0.39 -7.67
C GLY A 189 -9.07 1.49 -8.58
N PHE A 190 -8.48 1.65 -9.76
CA PHE A 190 -8.97 2.59 -10.78
C PHE A 190 -10.37 2.22 -11.28
N TRP A 191 -10.64 0.93 -11.45
CA TRP A 191 -12.00 0.48 -11.79
C TRP A 191 -13.02 0.82 -10.72
N LEU A 192 -12.66 0.67 -9.43
CA LEU A 192 -13.50 1.14 -8.33
C LEU A 192 -13.77 2.64 -8.41
N LEU A 193 -12.74 3.45 -8.74
CA LEU A 193 -12.88 4.88 -8.94
C LEU A 193 -13.93 5.20 -10.01
N VAL A 194 -13.80 4.56 -11.19
CA VAL A 194 -14.74 4.74 -12.32
C VAL A 194 -16.17 4.34 -11.94
N GLN A 195 -16.34 3.21 -11.28
CA GLN A 195 -17.68 2.76 -10.85
C GLN A 195 -18.29 3.71 -9.82
N ASN A 196 -17.48 4.26 -8.94
CA ASN A 196 -17.93 5.19 -7.91
C ASN A 196 -18.34 6.57 -8.44
N LEU A 197 -17.96 6.95 -9.67
CA LEU A 197 -18.44 8.19 -10.30
C LEU A 197 -19.97 8.27 -10.35
N LYS A 198 -20.65 7.12 -10.43
CA LYS A 198 -22.13 7.03 -10.44
C LYS A 198 -22.73 7.16 -9.04
N LEU A 199 -22.04 6.64 -8.03
CA LEU A 199 -22.53 6.61 -6.64
C LEU A 199 -22.12 7.86 -5.84
N ASN A 200 -21.03 8.50 -6.24
CA ASN A 200 -20.42 9.67 -5.58
C ASN A 200 -20.16 9.46 -4.08
N GLU A 201 -19.80 8.23 -3.66
CA GLU A 201 -19.52 7.92 -2.27
C GLU A 201 -18.07 8.23 -1.92
N LYS A 202 -17.86 9.21 -1.01
CA LYS A 202 -16.54 9.74 -0.64
C LYS A 202 -15.59 8.66 -0.10
N THR A 203 -16.13 7.69 0.63
CA THR A 203 -15.33 6.60 1.20
C THR A 203 -14.75 5.70 0.11
N ASN A 204 -15.55 5.41 -0.93
CA ASN A 204 -15.08 4.61 -2.07
C ASN A 204 -14.01 5.35 -2.88
N TYR A 205 -14.12 6.68 -3.05
CA TYR A 205 -13.06 7.49 -3.66
C TYR A 205 -11.75 7.38 -2.87
N ALA A 206 -11.81 7.54 -1.55
CA ALA A 206 -10.63 7.45 -0.71
C ALA A 206 -9.96 6.07 -0.81
N VAL A 207 -10.75 4.99 -0.77
CA VAL A 207 -10.25 3.61 -0.90
C VAL A 207 -9.64 3.38 -2.28
N ALA A 208 -10.31 3.82 -3.35
CA ALA A 208 -9.79 3.70 -4.71
C ALA A 208 -8.45 4.43 -4.87
N CYS A 209 -8.35 5.67 -4.36
CA CYS A 209 -7.09 6.41 -4.32
C CYS A 209 -6.02 5.65 -3.51
N GLY A 210 -6.39 5.04 -2.38
CA GLY A 210 -5.47 4.22 -1.59
C GLY A 210 -4.84 3.08 -2.40
N PHE A 211 -5.61 2.34 -3.17
CA PHE A 211 -5.11 1.28 -4.05
C PHE A 211 -4.22 1.80 -5.18
N ILE A 212 -4.59 2.93 -5.80
CA ILE A 212 -3.79 3.55 -6.87
C ILE A 212 -2.45 4.06 -6.30
N LEU A 213 -2.48 4.71 -5.14
CA LEU A 213 -1.26 5.20 -4.49
C LEU A 213 -0.34 4.07 -4.03
N ALA A 214 -0.89 2.90 -3.61
CA ALA A 214 -0.09 1.71 -3.32
C ALA A 214 0.72 1.29 -4.56
N MET A 215 0.05 1.15 -5.71
CA MET A 215 0.72 0.84 -6.97
C MET A 215 1.79 1.87 -7.33
N LEU A 216 1.50 3.16 -7.18
CA LEU A 216 2.46 4.23 -7.49
C LEU A 216 3.68 4.20 -6.55
N ALA A 217 3.48 3.96 -5.26
CA ALA A 217 4.57 3.84 -4.30
C ALA A 217 5.54 2.72 -4.71
N ASP A 218 5.02 1.53 -5.01
CA ASP A 218 5.85 0.40 -5.40
C ASP A 218 6.53 0.60 -6.77
N ALA A 219 5.85 1.25 -7.71
CA ALA A 219 6.44 1.61 -8.99
C ALA A 219 7.62 2.58 -8.82
N ILE A 220 7.51 3.56 -7.90
CA ILE A 220 8.61 4.48 -7.59
C ILE A 220 9.78 3.73 -6.97
N ILE A 221 9.57 2.83 -6.02
CA ILE A 221 10.63 2.00 -5.45
C ILE A 221 11.29 1.16 -6.55
N GLY A 222 10.50 0.46 -7.34
CA GLY A 222 11.01 -0.40 -8.40
C GLY A 222 11.88 0.38 -9.38
N GLN A 223 11.37 1.46 -9.95
CA GLN A 223 12.05 2.19 -11.02
C GLN A 223 13.20 3.06 -10.55
N PHE A 224 13.06 3.74 -9.41
CA PHE A 224 14.03 4.75 -8.99
C PHE A 224 14.96 4.29 -7.89
N TRP A 225 14.66 3.22 -7.22
CA TRP A 225 15.52 2.69 -6.17
C TRP A 225 16.20 1.40 -6.58
N LEU A 226 15.44 0.37 -6.97
CA LEU A 226 15.99 -0.94 -7.28
C LEU A 226 16.75 -0.95 -8.61
N PHE A 227 16.18 -0.33 -9.64
CA PHE A 227 16.64 -0.48 -11.02
C PHE A 227 17.24 0.80 -11.62
N ALA A 228 17.20 1.93 -10.91
CA ALA A 228 17.80 3.16 -11.39
C ALA A 228 19.32 3.02 -11.60
N ASN A 229 19.85 3.72 -12.60
CA ASN A 229 21.27 3.78 -12.91
C ASN A 229 21.93 2.39 -12.98
N GLN A 230 21.31 1.48 -13.73
CA GLN A 230 21.77 0.10 -13.92
C GLN A 230 21.92 -0.71 -12.62
N GLY A 231 21.09 -0.43 -11.62
CA GLY A 231 21.12 -1.10 -10.32
C GLY A 231 22.01 -0.45 -9.27
N ASP A 232 22.89 0.47 -9.66
CA ASP A 232 23.73 1.23 -8.72
C ASP A 232 23.04 2.48 -8.20
N GLY A 233 21.93 2.88 -8.85
CA GLY A 233 21.29 4.16 -8.62
C GLY A 233 20.33 4.17 -7.46
N TYR A 234 20.55 5.16 -6.63
CA TYR A 234 19.66 5.58 -5.59
C TYR A 234 19.42 7.07 -5.74
N PHE A 235 18.17 7.41 -6.07
CA PHE A 235 17.74 8.80 -6.00
C PHE A 235 17.19 9.07 -4.60
N PRO A 236 17.88 9.83 -3.74
CA PRO A 236 17.45 10.06 -2.36
C PRO A 236 16.03 10.62 -2.27
N ILE A 237 15.67 11.51 -3.19
CA ILE A 237 14.33 12.11 -3.23
C ILE A 237 13.24 11.07 -3.50
N ALA A 238 13.50 10.03 -4.29
CA ALA A 238 12.53 9.00 -4.60
C ALA A 238 12.09 8.24 -3.33
N ARG A 239 13.00 7.95 -2.40
CA ARG A 239 12.68 7.35 -1.11
C ARG A 239 11.67 8.18 -0.31
N HIS A 240 11.88 9.50 -0.28
CA HIS A 240 11.05 10.40 0.51
C HIS A 240 9.67 10.56 -0.10
N VAL A 241 9.60 10.77 -1.41
CA VAL A 241 8.33 10.84 -2.16
C VAL A 241 7.56 9.54 -2.00
N ASN A 242 8.26 8.41 -2.14
CA ASN A 242 7.66 7.10 -1.96
C ASN A 242 7.05 6.93 -0.56
N TRP A 243 7.79 7.29 0.48
CA TRP A 243 7.32 7.16 1.86
C TRP A 243 6.03 7.94 2.12
N VAL A 244 5.94 9.18 1.61
CA VAL A 244 4.73 10.01 1.73
C VAL A 244 3.55 9.36 1.01
N ILE A 245 3.76 8.90 -0.24
CA ILE A 245 2.73 8.23 -1.04
C ILE A 245 2.29 6.94 -0.36
N TYR A 246 3.23 6.14 0.13
CA TYR A 246 2.97 4.87 0.79
C TYR A 246 2.15 5.04 2.08
N ILE A 247 2.57 5.91 3.00
CA ILE A 247 1.82 6.18 4.23
C ILE A 247 0.44 6.75 3.92
N GLY A 248 0.32 7.63 2.93
CA GLY A 248 -0.96 8.13 2.42
C GLY A 248 -1.85 6.99 1.93
N SER A 249 -1.31 6.08 1.12
CA SER A 249 -1.99 4.88 0.64
C SER A 249 -2.51 4.02 1.80
N GLN A 250 -1.63 3.63 2.73
CA GLN A 250 -2.00 2.79 3.88
C GLN A 250 -3.11 3.43 4.72
N THR A 251 -3.03 4.76 4.95
CA THR A 251 -4.05 5.50 5.70
C THR A 251 -5.40 5.50 4.98
N LEU A 252 -5.43 5.65 3.66
CA LEU A 252 -6.67 5.60 2.88
C LEU A 252 -7.25 4.19 2.83
N LEU A 253 -6.42 3.16 2.75
CA LEU A 253 -6.84 1.75 2.76
C LEU A 253 -7.48 1.33 4.08
N LEU A 254 -7.19 2.01 5.20
CA LEU A 254 -7.91 1.81 6.46
C LEU A 254 -9.42 2.08 6.34
N LEU A 255 -9.86 2.86 5.34
CA LEU A 255 -11.27 3.12 5.10
C LEU A 255 -12.00 1.97 4.39
N PHE A 256 -11.28 0.96 3.91
CA PHE A 256 -11.87 -0.12 3.15
C PHE A 256 -12.94 -0.93 3.94
N PRO A 257 -12.73 -1.32 5.22
CA PRO A 257 -13.79 -1.91 6.03
C PRO A 257 -15.06 -1.04 6.11
N ILE A 258 -14.88 0.28 6.19
CA ILE A 258 -15.99 1.22 6.27
C ILE A 258 -16.75 1.29 4.93
N ALA A 259 -16.03 1.30 3.80
CA ALA A 259 -16.63 1.24 2.48
C ALA A 259 -17.50 -0.01 2.31
N MET A 260 -16.99 -1.18 2.73
CA MET A 260 -17.72 -2.45 2.69
C MET A 260 -19.02 -2.42 3.52
N ILE A 261 -19.00 -1.76 4.68
CA ILE A 261 -20.18 -1.65 5.55
C ILE A 261 -21.22 -0.70 4.96
N LYS A 262 -20.80 0.49 4.51
CA LYS A 262 -21.71 1.51 3.98
C LYS A 262 -22.47 1.03 2.76
N THR A 263 -21.80 0.43 1.82
CA THR A 263 -22.43 -0.08 0.59
C THR A 263 -23.39 -1.21 0.88
N ASN A 264 -23.06 -2.10 1.81
CA ASN A 264 -23.94 -3.18 2.22
C ASN A 264 -25.24 -2.66 2.86
N VAL A 265 -25.15 -1.63 3.72
CA VAL A 265 -26.30 -1.04 4.39
C VAL A 265 -27.21 -0.27 3.43
N ALA A 266 -26.65 0.39 2.41
CA ALA A 266 -27.45 1.07 1.39
C ALA A 266 -28.37 0.08 0.65
N ARG A 267 -27.86 -1.10 0.31
CA ARG A 267 -28.62 -2.16 -0.39
C ARG A 267 -29.80 -2.72 0.41
N TYR A 268 -29.75 -2.75 1.73
CA TYR A 268 -30.86 -3.25 2.57
C TYR A 268 -31.98 -2.20 2.77
N LYS A 269 -31.81 -0.98 2.25
CA LYS A 269 -32.82 0.09 2.32
C LYS A 269 -33.57 0.28 1.02
N GLU A 270 -33.15 -0.33 -0.07
CA GLU A 270 -33.87 -0.47 -1.34
C GLU A 270 -34.67 -1.77 -1.38
#